data_e1df9375883ce1d5a0324c2dd276106c
#
_entry.id   e1df9375883ce1d5a0324c2dd276106c
#
_cell.length_a   1.000
_cell.length_b   1.000
_cell.length_c   1.000
_cell.angle_alpha   90.00
_cell.angle_beta   90.00
_cell.angle_gamma   90.00
#
_symmetry.space_group_name_H-M   'P 1'
#
loop_
_entity.id
_entity.type
_entity.pdbx_description
1 polymer ?
#
loop_
_entity_poly.entity_id
_entity_poly.type
_entity_poly.pdbx_seq_one_letter_code
_entity_poly.pdbx_strand_id
1 'polypeptide(L)'
;MNLEIKKDLTSNWFKTLQESFCDDIIKFEKNKTKFKSTNWIRNTKVDEGGGEYRILQGGKIFEKVGVNFSKVYGKFPKQFQKNILGANKDPRFWASGISVVMHMKNPLIPAMHFNTRYICTTQEWFGGGMDVTPSKKDLKEKREFHKILKNMCNRHNKSYYAKYKKWCDEYFYLPHRKESRGIGGIFFDYKKDNFEKDFKFVRDIGITFQLIFQKIIRKKMKKKWSISDKEMQYIKRGRYTEFNLLYDRGTKFGLQTGGNVDGILMSLPPLAKWT
;
A
#
# COMPACT_ATOMS: atom_id res chain seq x y z
N MET A 1 21.79 2.59 17.19
CA MET A 1 20.46 2.36 17.79
C MET A 1 20.23 0.86 17.95
N ASN A 2 19.75 0.42 19.10
CA ASN A 2 19.42 -0.98 19.41
C ASN A 2 18.24 -1.46 18.53
N LEU A 3 18.22 -2.76 18.17
CA LEU A 3 17.21 -3.35 17.31
C LEU A 3 15.78 -3.24 17.89
N GLU A 4 15.59 -3.43 19.18
CA GLU A 4 14.27 -3.31 19.81
C GLU A 4 13.72 -1.89 19.73
N ILE A 5 14.56 -0.88 19.96
CA ILE A 5 14.17 0.52 19.76
C ILE A 5 13.75 0.79 18.31
N LYS A 6 14.47 0.23 17.31
CA LYS A 6 14.09 0.37 15.89
C LYS A 6 12.72 -0.27 15.60
N LYS A 7 12.46 -1.47 16.13
CA LYS A 7 11.17 -2.16 16.03
C LYS A 7 10.04 -1.34 16.63
N ASP A 8 10.23 -0.79 17.82
CA ASP A 8 9.21 0.02 18.49
C ASP A 8 8.94 1.32 17.74
N LEU A 9 9.97 2.05 17.34
CA LEU A 9 9.82 3.29 16.58
C LEU A 9 9.06 3.06 15.26
N THR A 10 9.40 1.99 14.53
CA THR A 10 8.76 1.69 13.24
C THR A 10 7.33 1.23 13.41
N SER A 11 7.08 0.34 14.38
CA SER A 11 5.73 -0.16 14.68
C SER A 11 4.80 0.97 15.15
N ASN A 12 5.26 1.82 16.07
CA ASN A 12 4.48 2.96 16.55
C ASN A 12 4.18 3.95 15.42
N TRP A 13 5.16 4.23 14.56
CA TRP A 13 4.92 5.06 13.37
C TRP A 13 3.84 4.51 12.46
N PHE A 14 3.89 3.21 12.11
CA PHE A 14 2.90 2.61 11.24
C PHE A 14 1.49 2.60 11.86
N LYS A 15 1.40 2.40 13.18
CA LYS A 15 0.13 2.50 13.91
C LYS A 15 -0.43 3.92 13.90
N THR A 16 0.39 4.91 14.25
CA THR A 16 0.03 6.33 14.19
C THR A 16 -0.40 6.75 12.77
N LEU A 17 0.32 6.26 11.75
CA LEU A 17 -0.01 6.56 10.37
C LEU A 17 -1.36 5.93 9.96
N GLN A 18 -1.70 4.72 10.44
CA GLN A 18 -3.02 4.12 10.25
C GLN A 18 -4.12 5.02 10.81
N GLU A 19 -3.97 5.52 12.02
CA GLU A 19 -4.92 6.41 12.67
C GLU A 19 -5.08 7.70 11.87
N SER A 20 -3.97 8.34 11.54
CA SER A 20 -3.95 9.58 10.75
C SER A 20 -4.61 9.44 9.37
N PHE A 21 -4.40 8.31 8.67
CA PHE A 21 -5.09 8.03 7.41
C PHE A 21 -6.60 7.89 7.60
N CYS A 22 -7.03 7.15 8.62
CA CYS A 22 -8.46 6.96 8.89
C CYS A 22 -9.14 8.30 9.22
N ASP A 23 -8.51 9.14 10.03
CA ASP A 23 -9.03 10.46 10.39
C ASP A 23 -9.15 11.38 9.17
N ASP A 24 -8.14 11.41 8.31
CA ASP A 24 -8.19 12.22 7.10
C ASP A 24 -9.24 11.73 6.10
N ILE A 25 -9.43 10.42 5.97
CA ILE A 25 -10.45 9.83 5.09
C ILE A 25 -11.85 10.19 5.58
N ILE A 26 -12.13 10.08 6.87
CA ILE A 26 -13.44 10.40 7.47
C ILE A 26 -13.81 11.87 7.26
N LYS A 27 -12.86 12.80 7.27
CA LYS A 27 -13.12 14.24 6.97
C LYS A 27 -13.75 14.48 5.61
N PHE A 28 -13.48 13.59 4.62
CA PHE A 28 -14.10 13.70 3.30
C PHE A 28 -15.52 13.13 3.25
N GLU A 29 -15.85 12.16 4.10
CA GLU A 29 -17.13 11.43 4.03
C GLU A 29 -18.31 12.22 4.60
N LYS A 30 -18.11 13.23 5.42
CA LYS A 30 -19.19 14.08 6.00
C LYS A 30 -20.41 13.23 6.38
N ASN A 31 -20.45 12.65 7.56
CA ASN A 31 -21.57 11.93 8.16
C ASN A 31 -21.59 10.41 8.05
N LYS A 32 -21.97 9.78 9.13
CA LYS A 32 -22.44 8.41 9.35
C LYS A 32 -21.57 7.24 8.86
N THR A 33 -20.75 7.40 7.82
CA THR A 33 -19.85 6.34 7.36
C THR A 33 -18.66 6.24 8.31
N LYS A 34 -18.48 5.08 8.92
CA LYS A 34 -17.40 4.82 9.87
C LYS A 34 -16.53 3.67 9.37
N PHE A 35 -15.29 3.64 9.79
CA PHE A 35 -14.46 2.45 9.66
C PHE A 35 -14.97 1.34 10.58
N LYS A 36 -15.08 0.13 10.05
CA LYS A 36 -15.19 -1.10 10.84
C LYS A 36 -13.77 -1.58 11.11
N SER A 37 -13.39 -1.59 12.38
CA SER A 37 -12.12 -2.12 12.87
C SER A 37 -12.24 -3.60 13.18
N THR A 38 -11.23 -4.37 12.80
CA THR A 38 -11.11 -5.79 13.13
C THR A 38 -9.68 -6.08 13.53
N ASN A 39 -9.49 -6.48 14.78
CA ASN A 39 -8.22 -7.01 15.25
C ASN A 39 -8.06 -8.47 14.80
N TRP A 40 -6.85 -8.85 14.48
CA TRP A 40 -6.53 -10.23 14.11
C TRP A 40 -5.21 -10.65 14.73
N ILE A 41 -5.11 -11.92 15.02
CA ILE A 41 -3.88 -12.57 15.48
C ILE A 41 -3.40 -13.54 14.40
N ARG A 42 -2.09 -13.69 14.27
CA ARG A 42 -1.51 -14.55 13.25
C ARG A 42 -1.64 -16.03 13.59
N ASN A 43 -1.51 -16.37 14.85
CA ASN A 43 -1.59 -17.74 15.35
C ASN A 43 -2.36 -17.76 16.66
N THR A 44 -3.30 -18.72 16.81
CA THR A 44 -4.12 -18.85 18.01
C THR A 44 -3.47 -19.66 19.11
N LYS A 45 -2.41 -20.44 18.81
CA LYS A 45 -1.72 -21.34 19.75
C LYS A 45 -0.44 -20.74 20.32
N VAL A 46 0.23 -19.91 19.53
CA VAL A 46 1.52 -19.29 19.89
C VAL A 46 1.46 -17.80 19.51
N ASP A 47 2.00 -16.95 20.36
CA ASP A 47 2.10 -15.52 20.03
C ASP A 47 3.08 -15.32 18.86
N GLU A 48 2.54 -15.01 17.70
CA GLU A 48 3.25 -14.61 16.49
C GLU A 48 2.82 -13.21 16.04
N GLY A 49 2.22 -12.42 16.96
CA GLY A 49 1.72 -11.10 16.69
C GLY A 49 0.41 -11.11 15.89
N GLY A 50 0.11 -9.97 15.28
CA GLY A 50 -1.13 -9.76 14.55
C GLY A 50 -1.23 -8.36 13.99
N GLY A 51 -2.44 -7.81 14.00
CA GLY A 51 -2.66 -6.45 13.51
C GLY A 51 -4.10 -6.02 13.65
N GLU A 52 -4.39 -4.91 12.99
CA GLU A 52 -5.74 -4.35 12.88
C GLU A 52 -5.95 -3.87 11.45
N TYR A 53 -7.00 -4.36 10.81
CA TYR A 53 -7.45 -3.74 9.58
C TYR A 53 -8.75 -2.97 9.81
N ARG A 54 -8.85 -1.84 9.14
CA ARG A 54 -10.00 -0.95 9.17
C ARG A 54 -10.56 -0.83 7.77
N ILE A 55 -11.85 -1.15 7.60
CA ILE A 55 -12.53 -1.08 6.32
C ILE A 55 -13.66 -0.07 6.40
N LEU A 56 -13.69 0.86 5.44
CA LEU A 56 -14.81 1.75 5.18
C LEU A 56 -15.45 1.32 3.85
N GLN A 57 -16.79 1.15 3.83
CA GLN A 57 -17.54 0.78 2.62
C GLN A 57 -18.77 1.65 2.47
N GLY A 58 -19.21 1.83 1.22
CA GLY A 58 -20.46 2.52 0.89
C GLY A 58 -20.46 4.02 1.17
N GLY A 59 -19.28 4.64 1.29
CA GLY A 59 -19.15 6.07 1.51
C GLY A 59 -19.58 6.91 0.32
N LYS A 60 -19.71 8.22 0.53
CA LYS A 60 -20.08 9.18 -0.51
C LYS A 60 -18.95 9.43 -1.50
N ILE A 61 -17.72 9.46 -1.01
CA ILE A 61 -16.48 9.69 -1.78
C ILE A 61 -15.78 8.36 -2.04
N PHE A 62 -15.60 7.59 -0.97
CA PHE A 62 -14.92 6.30 -1.02
C PHE A 62 -15.95 5.17 -1.13
N GLU A 63 -15.88 4.39 -2.19
CA GLU A 63 -16.70 3.18 -2.33
C GLU A 63 -16.19 2.06 -1.41
N LYS A 64 -14.87 1.92 -1.31
CA LYS A 64 -14.20 1.08 -0.33
C LYS A 64 -12.81 1.62 -0.01
N VAL A 65 -12.45 1.62 1.26
CA VAL A 65 -11.08 1.84 1.73
C VAL A 65 -10.70 0.73 2.69
N GLY A 66 -9.48 0.24 2.55
CA GLY A 66 -8.85 -0.63 3.54
C GLY A 66 -7.56 0.00 4.05
N VAL A 67 -7.38 0.02 5.37
CA VAL A 67 -6.16 0.47 6.05
C VAL A 67 -5.75 -0.62 7.03
N ASN A 68 -4.67 -1.34 6.74
CA ASN A 68 -4.19 -2.45 7.55
C ASN A 68 -2.85 -2.11 8.19
N PHE A 69 -2.78 -2.23 9.49
CA PHE A 69 -1.55 -2.25 10.28
C PHE A 69 -1.24 -3.69 10.70
N SER A 70 0.03 -4.07 10.66
CA SER A 70 0.50 -5.38 11.14
C SER A 70 1.80 -5.26 11.92
N LYS A 71 1.93 -6.10 12.96
CA LYS A 71 3.15 -6.37 13.71
C LYS A 71 3.20 -7.87 13.95
N VAL A 72 4.03 -8.57 13.18
CA VAL A 72 4.09 -10.03 13.14
C VAL A 72 5.51 -10.54 13.29
N TYR A 73 5.65 -11.71 13.86
CA TYR A 73 6.93 -12.38 14.04
C TYR A 73 6.74 -13.91 14.00
N GLY A 74 7.83 -14.66 13.99
CA GLY A 74 7.78 -16.12 13.90
C GLY A 74 8.94 -16.67 13.09
N LYS A 75 8.69 -17.78 12.38
CA LYS A 75 9.67 -18.43 11.50
C LYS A 75 9.14 -18.55 10.09
N PHE A 76 9.96 -18.23 9.10
CA PHE A 76 9.60 -18.48 7.69
C PHE A 76 9.55 -19.99 7.40
N PRO A 77 8.52 -20.47 6.67
CA PRO A 77 8.49 -21.83 6.14
C PRO A 77 9.73 -22.11 5.28
N LYS A 78 10.23 -23.37 5.30
CA LYS A 78 11.47 -23.78 4.60
C LYS A 78 11.53 -23.33 3.14
N GLN A 79 10.41 -23.40 2.43
CA GLN A 79 10.30 -23.03 1.00
C GLN A 79 10.60 -21.54 0.72
N PHE A 80 10.45 -20.66 1.70
CA PHE A 80 10.69 -19.22 1.53
C PHE A 80 12.07 -18.78 2.02
N GLN A 81 12.74 -19.57 2.87
CA GLN A 81 13.99 -19.17 3.53
C GLN A 81 15.10 -18.81 2.55
N LYS A 82 15.19 -19.52 1.42
CA LYS A 82 16.21 -19.27 0.38
C LYS A 82 16.04 -17.94 -0.34
N ASN A 83 14.80 -17.43 -0.40
CA ASN A 83 14.43 -16.23 -1.18
C ASN A 83 14.32 -14.96 -0.35
N ILE A 84 14.43 -15.08 0.99
CA ILE A 84 14.30 -13.93 1.90
C ILE A 84 15.66 -13.62 2.51
N LEU A 85 16.05 -12.37 2.41
CA LEU A 85 17.33 -11.89 2.89
C LEU A 85 17.54 -12.25 4.37
N GLY A 86 18.64 -12.97 4.66
CA GLY A 86 19.03 -13.40 6.01
C GLY A 86 18.26 -14.58 6.58
N ALA A 87 17.14 -15.02 5.99
CA ALA A 87 16.33 -16.12 6.52
C ALA A 87 16.94 -17.51 6.30
N ASN A 88 17.92 -17.64 5.41
CA ASN A 88 18.68 -18.87 5.21
C ASN A 88 19.65 -19.18 6.36
N LYS A 89 20.08 -18.16 7.12
CA LYS A 89 20.95 -18.30 8.30
C LYS A 89 20.14 -18.56 9.57
N ASP A 90 19.05 -17.81 9.74
CA ASP A 90 18.09 -17.96 10.82
C ASP A 90 16.68 -17.66 10.27
N PRO A 91 15.75 -18.65 10.33
CA PRO A 91 14.40 -18.46 9.78
C PRO A 91 13.53 -17.50 10.59
N ARG A 92 13.94 -17.09 11.77
CA ARG A 92 13.18 -16.16 12.61
C ARG A 92 13.07 -14.79 11.94
N PHE A 93 11.91 -14.19 12.08
CA PHE A 93 11.67 -12.85 11.56
C PHE A 93 10.80 -12.02 12.50
N TRP A 94 10.90 -10.74 12.36
CA TRP A 94 9.96 -9.75 12.85
C TRP A 94 9.64 -8.78 11.71
N ALA A 95 8.38 -8.39 11.56
CA ALA A 95 7.96 -7.43 10.55
C ALA A 95 6.82 -6.57 11.07
N SER A 96 6.86 -5.29 10.75
CA SER A 96 5.73 -4.39 10.93
C SER A 96 5.52 -3.56 9.67
N GLY A 97 4.27 -3.14 9.44
CA GLY A 97 3.95 -2.36 8.26
C GLY A 97 2.53 -1.85 8.24
N ILE A 98 2.29 -0.99 7.27
CA ILE A 98 0.97 -0.44 6.94
C ILE A 98 0.71 -0.61 5.45
N SER A 99 -0.55 -0.93 5.11
CA SER A 99 -1.05 -0.97 3.73
C SER A 99 -2.36 -0.22 3.63
N VAL A 100 -2.51 0.59 2.60
CA VAL A 100 -3.69 1.40 2.32
C VAL A 100 -4.12 1.24 0.88
N VAL A 101 -5.39 0.91 0.66
CA VAL A 101 -5.99 0.89 -0.68
C VAL A 101 -7.30 1.65 -0.66
N MET A 102 -7.46 2.54 -1.64
CA MET A 102 -8.63 3.40 -1.75
C MET A 102 -9.30 3.19 -3.11
N HIS A 103 -10.56 2.73 -3.11
CA HIS A 103 -11.43 2.62 -4.29
C HIS A 103 -12.52 3.69 -4.21
N MET A 104 -12.55 4.57 -5.21
CA MET A 104 -13.39 5.76 -5.20
C MET A 104 -14.76 5.51 -5.83
N LYS A 105 -15.80 6.18 -5.33
CA LYS A 105 -17.13 6.14 -5.92
C LYS A 105 -17.18 6.88 -7.25
N ASN A 106 -16.59 8.08 -7.31
CA ASN A 106 -16.45 8.84 -8.56
C ASN A 106 -15.35 8.22 -9.44
N PRO A 107 -15.67 7.74 -10.66
CA PRO A 107 -14.73 7.06 -11.54
C PRO A 107 -13.60 7.97 -12.08
N LEU A 108 -13.74 9.28 -11.99
CA LEU A 108 -12.70 10.24 -12.39
C LEU A 108 -11.61 10.39 -11.33
N ILE A 109 -11.84 9.91 -10.10
CA ILE A 109 -10.83 9.85 -9.05
C ILE A 109 -10.15 8.48 -9.14
N PRO A 110 -8.82 8.42 -9.27
CA PRO A 110 -8.11 7.14 -9.41
C PRO A 110 -8.18 6.30 -8.13
N ALA A 111 -8.03 4.99 -8.27
CA ALA A 111 -7.67 4.14 -7.13
C ALA A 111 -6.25 4.48 -6.70
N MET A 112 -5.98 4.43 -5.39
CA MET A 112 -4.69 4.78 -4.81
C MET A 112 -4.24 3.69 -3.85
N HIS A 113 -2.96 3.34 -3.93
CA HIS A 113 -2.33 2.34 -3.08
C HIS A 113 -1.06 2.90 -2.46
N PHE A 114 -0.85 2.53 -1.22
CA PHE A 114 0.35 2.84 -0.44
C PHE A 114 0.66 1.67 0.49
N ASN A 115 1.93 1.31 0.62
CA ASN A 115 2.40 0.45 1.70
C ASN A 115 3.82 0.82 2.10
N THR A 116 4.15 0.61 3.37
CA THR A 116 5.52 0.61 3.87
C THR A 116 5.67 -0.44 4.97
N ARG A 117 6.87 -1.02 5.05
CA ARG A 117 7.18 -2.06 6.02
C ARG A 117 8.63 -1.98 6.47
N TYR A 118 8.89 -2.48 7.67
CA TYR A 118 10.21 -2.77 8.20
C TYR A 118 10.28 -4.25 8.54
N ILE A 119 11.32 -4.93 8.07
CA ILE A 119 11.51 -6.37 8.22
C ILE A 119 12.87 -6.62 8.84
N CYS A 120 12.91 -7.52 9.84
CA CYS A 120 14.11 -7.98 10.51
C CYS A 120 14.20 -9.49 10.43
N THR A 121 15.37 -9.97 10.03
CA THR A 121 15.86 -11.36 10.10
C THR A 121 17.22 -11.33 10.77
N THR A 122 18.23 -12.02 10.27
CA THR A 122 19.64 -11.70 10.57
C THR A 122 20.11 -10.39 9.91
N GLN A 123 19.26 -9.79 9.10
CA GLN A 123 19.40 -8.46 8.51
C GLN A 123 18.11 -7.67 8.69
N GLU A 124 18.19 -6.37 8.48
CA GLU A 124 17.03 -5.47 8.61
C GLU A 124 16.92 -4.56 7.40
N TRP A 125 15.69 -4.27 6.95
CA TRP A 125 15.47 -3.36 5.81
C TRP A 125 14.06 -2.79 5.78
N PHE A 126 13.92 -1.69 5.07
CA PHE A 126 12.64 -1.12 4.70
C PHE A 126 12.24 -1.51 3.28
N GLY A 127 10.94 -1.65 3.06
CA GLY A 127 10.32 -1.75 1.75
C GLY A 127 9.00 -1.01 1.70
N GLY A 128 8.53 -0.72 0.50
CA GLY A 128 7.25 -0.05 0.31
C GLY A 128 7.12 0.70 -1.00
N GLY A 129 6.11 1.53 -1.07
CA GLY A 129 5.85 2.37 -2.21
C GLY A 129 4.43 2.92 -2.24
N MET A 130 4.14 3.65 -3.29
CA MET A 130 2.80 4.11 -3.63
C MET A 130 2.60 4.14 -5.13
N ASP A 131 1.38 3.88 -5.58
CA ASP A 131 0.99 4.01 -6.97
C ASP A 131 -0.47 4.45 -7.13
N VAL A 132 -0.80 4.92 -8.33
CA VAL A 132 -2.10 5.47 -8.65
C VAL A 132 -2.64 4.82 -9.93
N THR A 133 -3.90 4.36 -9.86
CA THR A 133 -4.58 3.64 -10.96
C THR A 133 -5.82 4.42 -11.42
N PRO A 134 -5.71 5.33 -12.40
CA PRO A 134 -6.86 6.04 -12.95
C PRO A 134 -7.66 5.15 -13.91
N SER A 135 -8.97 5.39 -13.97
CA SER A 135 -9.85 4.74 -14.96
C SER A 135 -9.68 5.32 -16.37
N LYS A 136 -9.38 6.62 -16.46
CA LYS A 136 -9.10 7.33 -17.72
C LYS A 136 -7.72 7.97 -17.67
N LYS A 137 -7.07 8.07 -18.84
CA LYS A 137 -5.79 8.77 -18.96
C LYS A 137 -5.96 10.25 -18.67
N ASP A 138 -5.17 10.78 -17.73
CA ASP A 138 -5.06 12.19 -17.38
C ASP A 138 -3.57 12.54 -17.30
N LEU A 139 -3.03 13.04 -18.40
CA LEU A 139 -1.59 13.34 -18.51
C LEU A 139 -1.16 14.50 -17.59
N LYS A 140 -2.07 15.43 -17.31
CA LYS A 140 -1.80 16.54 -16.39
C LYS A 140 -1.68 16.01 -14.95
N GLU A 141 -2.63 15.15 -14.53
CA GLU A 141 -2.58 14.52 -13.22
C GLU A 141 -1.34 13.61 -13.07
N LYS A 142 -1.02 12.83 -14.09
CA LYS A 142 0.20 12.02 -14.10
C LYS A 142 1.44 12.89 -13.86
N ARG A 143 1.59 14.00 -14.59
CA ARG A 143 2.73 14.90 -14.43
C ARG A 143 2.78 15.55 -13.04
N GLU A 144 1.65 16.04 -12.53
CA GLU A 144 1.55 16.62 -11.19
C GLU A 144 1.92 15.60 -10.10
N PHE A 145 1.40 14.39 -10.18
CA PHE A 145 1.70 13.29 -9.26
C PHE A 145 3.19 12.96 -9.23
N HIS A 146 3.77 12.71 -10.40
CA HIS A 146 5.18 12.39 -10.50
C HIS A 146 6.12 13.54 -10.11
N LYS A 147 5.71 14.80 -10.33
CA LYS A 147 6.45 15.98 -9.82
C LYS A 147 6.51 15.99 -8.30
N ILE A 148 5.41 15.69 -7.62
CA ILE A 148 5.38 15.61 -6.15
C ILE A 148 6.33 14.50 -5.66
N LEU A 149 6.25 13.30 -6.25
CA LEU A 149 7.12 12.18 -5.90
C LEU A 149 8.60 12.49 -6.15
N LYS A 150 8.93 13.10 -7.28
CA LYS A 150 10.31 13.49 -7.61
C LYS A 150 10.86 14.48 -6.58
N ASN A 151 10.06 15.49 -6.23
CA ASN A 151 10.46 16.48 -5.23
C ASN A 151 10.69 15.85 -3.85
N MET A 152 9.81 14.95 -3.43
CA MET A 152 9.95 14.21 -2.16
C MET A 152 11.22 13.34 -2.18
N CYS A 153 11.41 12.53 -3.20
CA CYS A 153 12.60 11.68 -3.33
C CYS A 153 13.89 12.49 -3.32
N ASN A 154 13.94 13.64 -4.02
CA ASN A 154 15.11 14.49 -4.14
C ASN A 154 15.55 15.13 -2.83
N ARG A 155 14.64 15.30 -1.84
CA ARG A 155 15.01 15.74 -0.49
C ARG A 155 15.88 14.73 0.25
N HIS A 156 15.82 13.45 -0.15
CA HIS A 156 16.59 12.37 0.45
C HIS A 156 17.78 11.96 -0.42
N ASN A 157 17.55 11.75 -1.71
CA ASN A 157 18.60 11.45 -2.69
C ASN A 157 18.08 11.71 -4.12
N LYS A 158 18.89 12.39 -4.93
CA LYS A 158 18.55 12.75 -6.32
C LYS A 158 18.32 11.53 -7.22
N SER A 159 18.92 10.37 -6.91
CA SER A 159 18.76 9.13 -7.67
C SER A 159 17.49 8.33 -7.33
N TYR A 160 16.86 8.57 -6.16
CA TYR A 160 15.76 7.73 -5.66
C TYR A 160 14.56 7.72 -6.58
N TYR A 161 14.16 8.89 -7.09
CA TYR A 161 12.98 8.94 -7.94
C TYR A 161 13.14 8.11 -9.21
N ALA A 162 14.23 8.24 -9.94
CA ALA A 162 14.47 7.48 -11.16
C ALA A 162 14.53 5.97 -10.90
N LYS A 163 15.29 5.57 -9.85
CA LYS A 163 15.44 4.16 -9.43
C LYS A 163 14.10 3.54 -9.03
N TYR A 164 13.37 4.19 -8.13
CA TYR A 164 12.16 3.62 -7.57
C TYR A 164 10.95 3.74 -8.49
N LYS A 165 10.92 4.74 -9.37
CA LYS A 165 9.93 4.82 -10.43
C LYS A 165 10.09 3.68 -11.44
N LYS A 166 11.31 3.43 -11.91
CA LYS A 166 11.60 2.30 -12.82
C LYS A 166 11.14 0.99 -12.20
N TRP A 167 11.50 0.74 -10.95
CA TRP A 167 11.09 -0.47 -10.23
C TRP A 167 9.57 -0.57 -10.08
N CYS A 168 8.88 0.54 -9.79
CA CYS A 168 7.42 0.58 -9.73
C CYS A 168 6.77 0.23 -11.07
N ASP A 169 7.27 0.80 -12.17
CA ASP A 169 6.74 0.55 -13.51
C ASP A 169 6.90 -0.94 -13.91
N GLU A 170 8.03 -1.55 -13.58
CA GLU A 170 8.30 -2.98 -13.81
C GLU A 170 7.43 -3.88 -12.90
N TYR A 171 7.30 -3.52 -11.62
CA TYR A 171 6.54 -4.30 -10.65
C TYR A 171 5.04 -4.36 -10.96
N PHE A 172 4.44 -3.22 -11.31
CA PHE A 172 2.99 -3.11 -11.58
C PHE A 172 2.60 -3.33 -13.03
N TYR A 173 3.43 -4.00 -13.81
CA TYR A 173 3.12 -4.41 -15.17
C TYR A 173 2.31 -5.72 -15.18
N LEU A 174 1.30 -5.82 -16.06
CA LEU A 174 0.49 -7.02 -16.28
C LEU A 174 0.96 -7.70 -17.58
N PRO A 175 1.82 -8.74 -17.52
CA PRO A 175 2.38 -9.37 -18.71
C PRO A 175 1.32 -9.95 -19.65
N HIS A 176 0.30 -10.62 -19.10
CA HIS A 176 -0.79 -11.24 -19.87
C HIS A 176 -1.71 -10.24 -20.55
N ARG A 177 -1.70 -8.97 -20.12
CA ARG A 177 -2.44 -7.86 -20.74
C ARG A 177 -1.55 -6.93 -21.56
N LYS A 178 -0.23 -7.07 -21.45
CA LYS A 178 0.77 -6.17 -22.06
C LYS A 178 0.53 -4.69 -21.70
N GLU A 179 0.06 -4.42 -20.49
CA GLU A 179 -0.23 -3.05 -20.02
C GLU A 179 0.23 -2.83 -18.56
N SER A 180 0.48 -1.57 -18.22
CA SER A 180 0.71 -1.17 -16.83
C SER A 180 -0.60 -1.06 -16.07
N ARG A 181 -0.64 -1.48 -14.79
CA ARG A 181 -1.82 -1.39 -13.92
C ARG A 181 -2.35 0.04 -13.80
N GLY A 182 -1.45 1.03 -13.69
CA GLY A 182 -1.81 2.43 -13.51
C GLY A 182 -0.81 3.39 -14.16
N ILE A 183 -0.68 4.58 -13.60
CA ILE A 183 0.28 5.59 -14.06
C ILE A 183 1.65 5.48 -13.39
N GLY A 184 1.87 4.42 -12.62
CA GLY A 184 3.08 4.17 -11.84
C GLY A 184 3.09 4.93 -10.51
N GLY A 185 4.28 5.12 -9.98
CA GLY A 185 4.55 5.73 -8.69
C GLY A 185 6.00 5.51 -8.32
N ILE A 186 6.25 5.09 -7.08
CA ILE A 186 7.56 4.63 -6.60
C ILE A 186 7.39 3.31 -5.86
N PHE A 187 8.35 2.40 -6.04
CA PHE A 187 8.43 1.14 -5.31
C PHE A 187 9.88 0.85 -4.95
N PHE A 188 10.12 0.38 -3.72
CA PHE A 188 11.44 0.00 -3.24
C PHE A 188 11.36 -1.17 -2.27
N ASP A 189 12.43 -1.93 -2.21
CA ASP A 189 12.63 -3.00 -1.24
C ASP A 189 14.10 -3.07 -0.85
N TYR A 190 14.42 -3.84 0.19
CA TYR A 190 15.80 -4.03 0.66
C TYR A 190 16.57 -2.74 0.95
N LYS A 191 15.85 -1.68 1.35
CA LYS A 191 16.49 -0.42 1.72
C LYS A 191 17.07 -0.53 3.12
N LYS A 192 18.42 -0.53 3.20
CA LYS A 192 19.21 -0.78 4.42
C LYS A 192 20.52 -0.01 4.48
N ASP A 193 20.53 1.19 3.92
CA ASP A 193 21.75 2.02 3.87
C ASP A 193 22.11 2.60 5.24
N ASN A 194 21.11 3.18 5.92
CA ASN A 194 21.23 3.73 7.28
C ASN A 194 19.82 3.82 7.87
N PHE A 195 19.59 3.22 9.03
CA PHE A 195 18.25 3.16 9.63
C PHE A 195 17.59 4.54 9.77
N GLU A 196 18.28 5.53 10.30
CA GLU A 196 17.70 6.86 10.57
C GLU A 196 17.31 7.58 9.27
N LYS A 197 18.21 7.56 8.26
CA LYS A 197 17.95 8.14 6.94
C LYS A 197 16.83 7.39 6.22
N ASP A 198 16.84 6.07 6.29
CA ASP A 198 15.86 5.20 5.64
C ASP A 198 14.48 5.34 6.30
N PHE A 199 14.43 5.39 7.61
CA PHE A 199 13.20 5.61 8.35
C PHE A 199 12.63 7.02 8.10
N LYS A 200 13.49 8.06 8.02
CA LYS A 200 13.07 9.40 7.62
C LYS A 200 12.41 9.40 6.23
N PHE A 201 13.01 8.69 5.26
CA PHE A 201 12.45 8.53 3.92
C PHE A 201 11.09 7.82 3.96
N VAL A 202 10.96 6.72 4.70
CA VAL A 202 9.71 5.96 4.85
C VAL A 202 8.59 6.81 5.47
N ARG A 203 8.92 7.63 6.47
CA ARG A 203 7.95 8.57 7.06
C ARG A 203 7.50 9.62 6.05
N ASP A 204 8.44 10.19 5.30
CA ASP A 204 8.14 11.22 4.31
C ASP A 204 7.28 10.69 3.16
N ILE A 205 7.45 9.41 2.76
CA ILE A 205 6.54 8.74 1.80
C ILE A 205 5.11 8.71 2.35
N GLY A 206 4.89 8.30 3.59
CA GLY A 206 3.56 8.24 4.21
C GLY A 206 2.87 9.59 4.24
N ILE A 207 3.58 10.62 4.72
CA ILE A 207 3.08 12.00 4.76
C ILE A 207 2.79 12.53 3.34
N THR A 208 3.68 12.23 2.38
CA THR A 208 3.49 12.65 0.99
C THR A 208 2.26 11.98 0.37
N PHE A 209 2.00 10.72 0.67
CA PHE A 209 0.79 10.05 0.19
C PHE A 209 -0.48 10.68 0.76
N GLN A 210 -0.49 11.08 2.05
CA GLN A 210 -1.61 11.84 2.64
C GLN A 210 -1.89 13.15 1.88
N LEU A 211 -0.86 13.90 1.56
CA LEU A 211 -1.00 15.14 0.78
C LEU A 211 -1.53 14.88 -0.64
N ILE A 212 -1.04 13.82 -1.30
CA ILE A 212 -1.43 13.45 -2.66
C ILE A 212 -2.90 13.07 -2.72
N PHE A 213 -3.38 12.15 -1.87
CA PHE A 213 -4.76 11.70 -1.97
C PHE A 213 -5.75 12.82 -1.64
N GLN A 214 -5.44 13.63 -0.64
CA GLN A 214 -6.27 14.80 -0.31
C GLN A 214 -6.35 15.79 -1.48
N LYS A 215 -5.22 16.08 -2.13
CA LYS A 215 -5.17 16.99 -3.29
C LYS A 215 -5.99 16.45 -4.46
N ILE A 216 -5.83 15.16 -4.81
CA ILE A 216 -6.55 14.52 -5.90
C ILE A 216 -8.06 14.51 -5.63
N ILE A 217 -8.47 14.13 -4.43
CA ILE A 217 -9.89 14.07 -4.04
C ILE A 217 -10.51 15.47 -4.11
N ARG A 218 -9.93 16.49 -3.47
CA ARG A 218 -10.46 17.87 -3.48
C ARG A 218 -10.63 18.39 -4.90
N LYS A 219 -9.71 18.09 -5.80
CA LYS A 219 -9.74 18.51 -7.21
C LYS A 219 -10.88 17.86 -8.00
N LYS A 220 -11.27 16.62 -7.65
CA LYS A 220 -12.15 15.80 -8.49
C LYS A 220 -13.48 15.40 -7.86
N MET A 221 -13.64 15.48 -6.53
CA MET A 221 -14.82 14.95 -5.83
C MET A 221 -16.17 15.56 -6.28
N LYS A 222 -16.14 16.78 -6.83
CA LYS A 222 -17.34 17.46 -7.34
C LYS A 222 -17.53 17.33 -8.87
N LYS A 223 -16.59 16.66 -9.58
CA LYS A 223 -16.70 16.50 -11.03
C LYS A 223 -17.85 15.56 -11.37
N LYS A 224 -18.69 15.98 -12.33
CA LYS A 224 -19.73 15.13 -12.93
C LYS A 224 -19.08 14.02 -13.75
N TRP A 225 -19.69 12.87 -13.77
CA TRP A 225 -19.24 11.68 -14.50
C TRP A 225 -20.41 10.96 -15.13
N SER A 226 -20.16 10.16 -16.15
CA SER A 226 -21.17 9.42 -16.92
C SER A 226 -21.19 7.93 -16.54
N ILE A 227 -22.24 7.20 -16.98
CA ILE A 227 -22.31 5.74 -16.86
C ILE A 227 -21.11 5.09 -17.55
N SER A 228 -20.71 5.59 -18.72
CA SER A 228 -19.51 5.09 -19.43
C SER A 228 -18.22 5.25 -18.61
N ASP A 229 -18.08 6.33 -17.85
CA ASP A 229 -16.95 6.49 -16.93
C ASP A 229 -16.93 5.42 -15.85
N LYS A 230 -18.12 5.07 -15.33
CA LYS A 230 -18.26 4.03 -14.30
C LYS A 230 -17.94 2.64 -14.86
N GLU A 231 -18.40 2.32 -16.06
CA GLU A 231 -18.07 1.07 -16.74
C GLU A 231 -16.56 0.93 -16.96
N MET A 232 -15.90 1.99 -17.42
CA MET A 232 -14.45 2.02 -17.56
C MET A 232 -13.74 1.78 -16.22
N GLN A 233 -14.26 2.35 -15.11
CA GLN A 233 -13.73 2.10 -13.78
C GLN A 233 -13.83 0.62 -13.40
N TYR A 234 -14.96 -0.03 -13.66
CA TYR A 234 -15.13 -1.45 -13.34
C TYR A 234 -14.17 -2.34 -14.14
N ILE A 235 -13.96 -2.05 -15.41
CA ILE A 235 -12.96 -2.77 -16.25
C ILE A 235 -11.54 -2.57 -15.69
N LYS A 236 -11.15 -1.34 -15.35
CA LYS A 236 -9.83 -1.08 -14.75
C LYS A 236 -9.66 -1.73 -13.37
N ARG A 237 -10.74 -1.88 -12.61
CA ARG A 237 -10.75 -2.65 -11.36
C ARG A 237 -10.55 -4.15 -11.61
N GLY A 238 -11.02 -4.70 -12.73
CA GLY A 238 -10.68 -6.06 -13.16
C GLY A 238 -9.17 -6.24 -13.33
N ARG A 239 -8.50 -5.31 -14.02
CA ARG A 239 -7.03 -5.31 -14.17
C ARG A 239 -6.30 -5.18 -12.84
N TYR A 240 -6.82 -4.34 -11.94
CA TYR A 240 -6.29 -4.20 -10.58
C TYR A 240 -6.39 -5.51 -9.79
N THR A 241 -7.52 -6.19 -9.88
CA THR A 241 -7.76 -7.50 -9.24
C THR A 241 -6.84 -8.58 -9.81
N GLU A 242 -6.70 -8.64 -11.14
CA GLU A 242 -5.78 -9.57 -11.81
C GLU A 242 -4.34 -9.39 -11.28
N PHE A 243 -3.86 -8.16 -11.18
CA PHE A 243 -2.54 -7.91 -10.64
C PHE A 243 -2.40 -8.42 -9.21
N ASN A 244 -3.32 -8.05 -8.32
CA ASN A 244 -3.23 -8.42 -6.91
C ASN A 244 -3.27 -9.93 -6.69
N LEU A 245 -4.10 -10.66 -7.42
CA LEU A 245 -4.22 -12.11 -7.26
C LEU A 245 -3.09 -12.88 -7.97
N LEU A 246 -2.67 -12.43 -9.15
CA LEU A 246 -1.74 -13.18 -9.99
C LEU A 246 -0.25 -12.79 -9.75
N TYR A 247 0.02 -11.53 -9.43
CA TYR A 247 1.40 -11.01 -9.45
C TYR A 247 1.87 -10.37 -8.16
N ASP A 248 0.95 -9.84 -7.32
CA ASP A 248 1.37 -9.17 -6.08
C ASP A 248 2.05 -10.14 -5.11
N ARG A 249 3.33 -9.88 -4.85
CA ARG A 249 4.14 -10.72 -3.95
C ARG A 249 3.63 -10.69 -2.52
N GLY A 250 3.14 -9.53 -2.07
CA GLY A 250 2.60 -9.36 -0.72
C GLY A 250 1.32 -10.16 -0.50
N THR A 251 0.37 -10.09 -1.44
CA THR A 251 -0.87 -10.89 -1.41
C THR A 251 -0.57 -12.38 -1.42
N LYS A 252 0.27 -12.84 -2.37
CA LYS A 252 0.64 -14.26 -2.47
C LYS A 252 1.31 -14.77 -1.19
N PHE A 253 2.30 -14.03 -0.70
CA PHE A 253 3.03 -14.39 0.50
C PHE A 253 2.08 -14.45 1.71
N GLY A 254 1.24 -13.44 1.90
CA GLY A 254 0.27 -13.40 3.00
C GLY A 254 -0.68 -14.61 2.99
N LEU A 255 -1.28 -14.92 1.83
CA LEU A 255 -2.18 -16.06 1.68
C LEU A 255 -1.46 -17.41 1.90
N GLN A 256 -0.22 -17.56 1.42
CA GLN A 256 0.56 -18.80 1.54
C GLN A 256 1.16 -19.02 2.94
N THR A 257 1.26 -17.98 3.77
CA THR A 257 1.85 -18.06 5.11
C THR A 257 0.82 -17.95 6.23
N GLY A 258 -0.47 -18.15 5.94
CA GLY A 258 -1.54 -18.14 6.94
C GLY A 258 -1.88 -16.76 7.47
N GLY A 259 -1.65 -15.71 6.68
CA GLY A 259 -2.10 -14.36 7.02
C GLY A 259 -3.63 -14.25 7.03
N ASN A 260 -4.15 -13.24 7.73
CA ASN A 260 -5.59 -12.98 7.77
C ASN A 260 -6.13 -12.64 6.37
N VAL A 261 -7.00 -13.50 5.83
CA VAL A 261 -7.51 -13.43 4.44
C VAL A 261 -8.24 -12.12 4.20
N ASP A 262 -9.14 -11.70 5.10
CA ASP A 262 -9.91 -10.48 4.95
C ASP A 262 -9.02 -9.23 4.99
N GLY A 263 -8.01 -9.24 5.87
CA GLY A 263 -7.01 -8.17 5.95
C GLY A 263 -6.13 -8.08 4.70
N ILE A 264 -5.85 -9.20 4.05
CA ILE A 264 -5.08 -9.25 2.79
C ILE A 264 -5.96 -8.81 1.61
N LEU A 265 -7.16 -9.39 1.48
CA LEU A 265 -8.07 -9.14 0.37
C LEU A 265 -8.89 -7.85 0.52
N MET A 266 -8.71 -7.09 1.61
CA MET A 266 -9.27 -5.74 1.72
C MET A 266 -8.86 -4.84 0.55
N SER A 267 -7.72 -5.13 -0.07
CA SER A 267 -7.17 -4.39 -1.20
C SER A 267 -8.01 -4.49 -2.47
N LEU A 268 -8.85 -5.50 -2.59
CA LEU A 268 -9.69 -5.71 -3.77
C LEU A 268 -10.86 -4.70 -3.80
N PRO A 269 -11.25 -4.23 -5.01
CA PRO A 269 -12.39 -3.36 -5.19
C PRO A 269 -13.70 -4.08 -4.85
N PRO A 270 -14.76 -3.34 -4.46
CA PRO A 270 -16.06 -3.96 -4.14
C PRO A 270 -16.76 -4.56 -5.36
N LEU A 271 -16.55 -3.99 -6.54
CA LEU A 271 -17.07 -4.43 -7.83
C LEU A 271 -15.99 -4.28 -8.91
N ALA A 272 -15.90 -5.26 -9.79
CA ALA A 272 -15.05 -5.27 -10.96
C ALA A 272 -15.76 -5.95 -12.14
N LYS A 273 -15.38 -5.61 -13.38
CA LYS A 273 -15.87 -6.25 -14.60
C LYS A 273 -14.71 -6.71 -15.47
N TRP A 274 -14.96 -7.75 -16.26
CA TRP A 274 -14.08 -8.24 -17.29
C TRP A 274 -14.78 -8.17 -18.64
N THR A 275 -14.02 -7.88 -19.70
CA THR A 275 -14.46 -7.89 -21.10
C THR A 275 -13.67 -8.91 -21.85
#